data_cccb7e1224c45bbf70688784c40f35e3
#
_entry.id   cccb7e1224c45bbf70688784c40f35e3
#
_cell.length_a   1.000
_cell.length_b   1.000
_cell.length_c   1.000
_cell.angle_alpha   90.00
_cell.angle_beta   90.00
_cell.angle_gamma   90.00
#
_symmetry.space_group_name_H-M   'P 1'
#
loop_
_entity.id
_entity.type
_entity.pdbx_description
1 polymer ?
#
loop_
_entity_poly.entity_id
_entity_poly.type
_entity_poly.pdbx_seq_one_letter_code
_entity_poly.pdbx_strand_id
1 'polypeptide(L)'
;VFPALALTEVLRRHPGLSITTSHVSTDYTCSPCTADSRLDWYFMPSGLLKDEFVRCGIPEDKLIASGMPVRKAFYQASDKAQAKKALGIAPSQTHLLMMCGSMGCGPMEEITEVLRGKMGANDVLSVACSKNETLLKKLTKLSADCPNIRILGQIDNVPKLMQGTDVFLTKPGGLSTSEAVAAN
;
A
#
# COMPACT_ATOMS: atom_id res chain seq x y z
N VAL A 1 -4.54 13.91 -7.05
CA VAL A 1 -5.14 14.79 -8.07
C VAL A 1 -5.43 16.18 -7.52
N PHE A 2 -6.14 16.37 -6.40
CA PHE A 2 -6.51 17.69 -5.87
C PHE A 2 -5.34 18.68 -5.71
N PRO A 3 -4.17 18.33 -5.16
CA PRO A 3 -3.03 19.24 -5.13
C PRO A 3 -2.53 19.66 -6.51
N ALA A 4 -2.60 18.77 -7.50
CA ALA A 4 -2.21 19.09 -8.89
C ALA A 4 -3.16 20.10 -9.53
N LEU A 5 -4.47 19.98 -9.29
CA LEU A 5 -5.47 20.95 -9.72
C LEU A 5 -5.28 22.31 -9.07
N ALA A 6 -5.03 22.32 -7.75
CA ALA A 6 -4.74 23.56 -7.02
C ALA A 6 -3.48 24.25 -7.54
N LEU A 7 -2.41 23.49 -7.81
CA LEU A 7 -1.18 24.02 -8.40
C LEU A 7 -1.43 24.60 -9.79
N THR A 8 -2.21 23.91 -10.63
CA THR A 8 -2.60 24.41 -11.96
C THR A 8 -3.30 25.78 -11.86
N GLU A 9 -4.20 25.94 -10.89
CA GLU A 9 -4.90 27.22 -10.69
C GLU A 9 -3.96 28.31 -10.14
N VAL A 10 -3.03 27.98 -9.27
CA VAL A 10 -2.00 28.92 -8.79
C VAL A 10 -1.15 29.43 -9.95
N LEU A 11 -0.65 28.52 -10.81
CA LEU A 11 0.15 28.89 -11.99
C LEU A 11 -0.64 29.75 -12.97
N ARG A 12 -1.91 29.48 -13.17
CA ARG A 12 -2.80 30.30 -14.02
C ARG A 12 -2.93 31.72 -13.51
N ARG A 13 -2.98 31.90 -12.16
CA ARG A 13 -3.08 33.23 -11.52
C ARG A 13 -1.74 33.97 -11.43
N HIS A 14 -0.64 33.24 -11.48
CA HIS A 14 0.71 33.76 -11.33
C HIS A 14 1.60 33.36 -12.50
N PRO A 15 1.37 33.88 -13.72
CA PRO A 15 2.08 33.45 -14.93
C PRO A 15 3.59 33.77 -14.92
N GLY A 16 4.05 34.60 -13.99
CA GLY A 16 5.48 34.91 -13.82
C GLY A 16 6.25 33.86 -12.98
N LEU A 17 5.59 32.85 -12.42
CA LEU A 17 6.25 31.77 -11.71
C LEU A 17 6.92 30.80 -12.69
N SER A 18 8.24 30.70 -12.62
CA SER A 18 9.03 29.74 -13.41
C SER A 18 9.43 28.56 -12.54
N ILE A 19 8.57 27.54 -12.47
CA ILE A 19 8.79 26.29 -11.73
C ILE A 19 8.44 25.11 -12.62
N THR A 20 9.21 24.04 -12.52
CA THR A 20 8.87 22.75 -13.13
C THR A 20 7.93 21.97 -12.24
N THR A 21 6.86 21.46 -12.81
CA THR A 21 5.78 20.80 -12.09
C THR A 21 5.61 19.35 -12.50
N SER A 22 5.26 18.48 -11.55
CA SER A 22 5.01 17.09 -11.88
C SER A 22 3.91 16.48 -11.02
N HIS A 23 3.26 15.46 -11.58
CA HIS A 23 2.34 14.57 -10.89
C HIS A 23 2.92 13.16 -10.85
N VAL A 24 2.92 12.54 -9.68
CA VAL A 24 3.30 11.14 -9.52
C VAL A 24 2.05 10.33 -9.21
N SER A 25 1.63 9.49 -10.14
CA SER A 25 0.48 8.61 -9.95
C SER A 25 0.84 7.44 -9.03
N THR A 26 0.03 7.23 -8.01
CA THR A 26 0.21 6.16 -7.02
C THR A 26 -0.86 5.05 -7.10
N ASP A 27 -1.63 5.06 -8.18
CA ASP A 27 -2.62 4.04 -8.51
C ASP A 27 -2.35 3.48 -9.90
N TYR A 28 -2.66 2.20 -10.14
CA TYR A 28 -2.51 1.54 -11.44
C TYR A 28 -3.65 1.88 -12.41
N THR A 29 -4.11 3.12 -12.35
CA THR A 29 -5.11 3.70 -13.26
C THR A 29 -4.93 5.21 -13.31
N CYS A 30 -5.42 5.83 -14.36
CA CYS A 30 -5.49 7.29 -14.44
C CYS A 30 -6.68 7.78 -13.61
N SER A 31 -6.39 8.48 -12.52
CA SER A 31 -7.43 9.04 -11.66
C SER A 31 -8.27 10.08 -12.43
N PRO A 32 -9.58 10.13 -12.18
CA PRO A 32 -10.44 11.19 -12.73
C PRO A 32 -9.85 12.58 -12.46
N CYS A 33 -10.05 13.49 -13.37
CA CYS A 33 -9.56 14.88 -13.33
C CYS A 33 -8.03 15.03 -13.37
N THR A 34 -7.23 13.97 -13.57
CA THR A 34 -5.78 14.11 -13.73
C THR A 34 -5.46 14.97 -14.97
N ALA A 35 -6.21 14.80 -16.05
CA ALA A 35 -6.06 15.58 -17.28
C ALA A 35 -6.44 17.07 -17.14
N ASP A 36 -7.25 17.42 -16.15
CA ASP A 36 -7.59 18.82 -15.87
C ASP A 36 -6.43 19.57 -15.20
N SER A 37 -5.45 18.84 -14.66
CA SER A 37 -4.19 19.41 -14.22
C SER A 37 -3.29 19.71 -15.42
N ARG A 38 -2.62 20.87 -15.43
CA ARG A 38 -1.75 21.33 -16.53
C ARG A 38 -0.32 21.43 -16.01
N LEU A 39 0.29 20.25 -15.80
CA LEU A 39 1.64 20.13 -15.31
C LEU A 39 2.63 19.83 -16.44
N ASP A 40 3.92 19.95 -16.15
CA ASP A 40 4.96 19.68 -17.14
C ASP A 40 5.15 18.17 -17.35
N TRP A 41 5.08 17.36 -16.28
CA TRP A 41 5.35 15.93 -16.31
C TRP A 41 4.36 15.11 -15.50
N TYR A 42 4.06 13.89 -15.99
CA TYR A 42 3.22 12.90 -15.32
C TYR A 42 3.96 11.58 -15.23
N PHE A 43 4.36 11.22 -14.03
CA PHE A 43 5.01 9.95 -13.73
C PHE A 43 3.95 8.88 -13.49
N MET A 44 3.98 7.82 -14.28
CA MET A 44 3.01 6.73 -14.21
C MET A 44 3.65 5.42 -13.73
N PRO A 45 2.87 4.53 -13.07
CA PRO A 45 3.38 3.31 -12.45
C PRO A 45 3.92 2.28 -13.44
N SER A 46 3.45 2.29 -14.69
CA SER A 46 3.86 1.33 -15.72
C SER A 46 3.65 1.90 -17.12
N GLY A 47 4.54 1.56 -18.03
CA GLY A 47 4.38 1.86 -19.46
C GLY A 47 3.14 1.22 -20.08
N LEU A 48 2.62 0.13 -19.51
CA LEU A 48 1.39 -0.52 -19.96
C LEU A 48 0.13 0.34 -19.77
N LEU A 49 0.21 1.39 -18.95
CA LEU A 49 -0.90 2.32 -18.70
C LEU A 49 -0.89 3.54 -19.66
N LYS A 50 0.11 3.63 -20.53
CA LYS A 50 0.30 4.80 -21.40
C LYS A 50 -0.97 5.15 -22.18
N ASP A 51 -1.57 4.18 -22.84
CA ASP A 51 -2.78 4.38 -23.66
C ASP A 51 -3.98 4.83 -22.81
N GLU A 52 -4.06 4.39 -21.55
CA GLU A 52 -5.10 4.83 -20.62
C GLU A 52 -4.93 6.31 -20.27
N PHE A 53 -3.71 6.72 -19.93
CA PHE A 53 -3.41 8.11 -19.60
C PHE A 53 -3.62 9.05 -20.79
N VAL A 54 -3.23 8.63 -22.00
CA VAL A 54 -3.49 9.39 -23.22
C VAL A 54 -4.99 9.51 -23.49
N ARG A 55 -5.76 8.42 -23.34
CA ARG A 55 -7.23 8.46 -23.49
C ARG A 55 -7.89 9.36 -22.44
N CYS A 56 -7.30 9.53 -21.27
CA CYS A 56 -7.74 10.47 -20.25
C CYS A 56 -7.41 11.94 -20.63
N GLY A 57 -6.68 12.19 -21.71
CA GLY A 57 -6.37 13.53 -22.21
C GLY A 57 -5.01 14.08 -21.80
N ILE A 58 -4.12 13.26 -21.25
CA ILE A 58 -2.74 13.69 -20.92
C ILE A 58 -1.88 13.55 -22.18
N PRO A 59 -1.13 14.60 -22.57
CA PRO A 59 -0.24 14.55 -23.72
C PRO A 59 0.82 13.45 -23.57
N GLU A 60 1.04 12.68 -24.62
CA GLU A 60 1.95 11.53 -24.61
C GLU A 60 3.40 11.90 -24.30
N ASP A 61 3.86 13.02 -24.82
CA ASP A 61 5.19 13.57 -24.63
C ASP A 61 5.50 14.03 -23.18
N LYS A 62 4.45 14.16 -22.36
CA LYS A 62 4.56 14.47 -20.93
C LYS A 62 4.51 13.25 -20.01
N LEU A 63 4.33 12.05 -20.55
CA LEU A 63 4.20 10.82 -19.79
C LEU A 63 5.56 10.13 -19.58
N ILE A 64 5.88 9.81 -18.32
CA ILE A 64 7.08 9.10 -17.95
C ILE A 64 6.72 7.83 -17.17
N ALA A 65 7.07 6.67 -17.70
CA ALA A 65 6.91 5.38 -17.00
C ALA A 65 8.06 5.19 -16.01
N SER A 66 7.85 5.62 -14.77
CA SER A 66 8.88 5.57 -13.70
C SER A 66 8.77 4.38 -12.76
N GLY A 67 7.66 3.66 -12.80
CA GLY A 67 7.31 2.70 -11.76
C GLY A 67 6.59 3.35 -10.57
N MET A 68 6.17 2.51 -9.62
CA MET A 68 5.54 2.96 -8.38
C MET A 68 6.61 3.46 -7.39
N PRO A 69 6.43 4.63 -6.74
CA PRO A 69 7.38 5.15 -5.77
C PRO A 69 7.32 4.35 -4.46
N VAL A 70 8.20 3.36 -4.33
CA VAL A 70 8.32 2.53 -3.12
C VAL A 70 9.52 2.99 -2.29
N ARG A 71 9.34 3.11 -0.97
CA ARG A 71 10.42 3.52 -0.06
C ARG A 71 11.54 2.48 -0.07
N LYS A 72 12.79 2.94 -0.02
CA LYS A 72 13.99 2.11 -0.05
C LYS A 72 13.95 0.95 0.97
N ALA A 73 13.38 1.17 2.15
CA ALA A 73 13.29 0.16 3.20
C ALA A 73 12.53 -1.12 2.79
N PHE A 74 11.67 -1.07 1.76
CA PHE A 74 10.95 -2.26 1.29
C PHE A 74 11.78 -3.16 0.38
N TYR A 75 12.69 -2.60 -0.43
CA TYR A 75 13.53 -3.37 -1.36
C TYR A 75 14.99 -3.52 -0.89
N GLN A 76 15.32 -3.08 0.31
CA GLN A 76 16.57 -3.46 0.95
C GLN A 76 16.49 -4.95 1.29
N ALA A 77 17.43 -5.71 0.72
CA ALA A 77 17.47 -7.16 0.91
C ALA A 77 17.43 -7.53 2.40
N SER A 78 16.46 -8.34 2.77
CA SER A 78 16.34 -8.94 4.08
C SER A 78 16.09 -10.43 3.89
N ASP A 79 16.78 -11.26 4.63
CA ASP A 79 16.46 -12.67 4.70
C ASP A 79 15.08 -12.84 5.37
N LYS A 80 14.14 -13.45 4.67
CA LYS A 80 12.78 -13.72 5.17
C LYS A 80 12.81 -14.48 6.50
N ALA A 81 13.70 -15.44 6.67
CA ALA A 81 13.83 -16.20 7.91
C ALA A 81 14.28 -15.30 9.07
N GLN A 82 15.21 -14.37 8.82
CA GLN A 82 15.63 -13.37 9.80
C GLN A 82 14.50 -12.37 10.12
N ALA A 83 13.74 -11.94 9.12
CA ALA A 83 12.59 -11.07 9.32
C ALA A 83 11.52 -11.75 10.17
N LYS A 84 11.16 -13.01 9.89
CA LYS A 84 10.25 -13.83 10.72
C LYS A 84 10.74 -13.95 12.14
N LYS A 85 12.02 -14.32 12.33
CA LYS A 85 12.63 -14.45 13.68
C LYS A 85 12.54 -13.15 14.47
N ALA A 86 12.78 -12.01 13.84
CA ALA A 86 12.69 -10.71 14.47
C ALA A 86 11.24 -10.31 14.83
N LEU A 87 10.24 -10.92 14.18
CA LEU A 87 8.83 -10.81 14.50
C LEU A 87 8.38 -11.85 15.54
N GLY A 88 9.28 -12.71 16.05
CA GLY A 88 8.95 -13.82 16.94
C GLY A 88 8.09 -14.89 16.24
N ILE A 89 8.36 -15.14 14.94
CA ILE A 89 7.73 -16.16 14.12
C ILE A 89 8.83 -17.16 13.73
N ALA A 90 8.58 -18.45 13.90
CA ALA A 90 9.56 -19.45 13.48
C ALA A 90 9.67 -19.47 11.94
N PRO A 91 10.86 -19.67 11.36
CA PRO A 91 11.04 -19.72 9.91
C PRO A 91 10.17 -20.76 9.20
N SER A 92 9.82 -21.86 9.89
CA SER A 92 8.96 -22.93 9.39
C SER A 92 7.46 -22.61 9.45
N GLN A 93 7.06 -21.55 10.17
CA GLN A 93 5.65 -21.14 10.25
C GLN A 93 5.24 -20.34 9.01
N THR A 94 4.01 -20.51 8.56
CA THR A 94 3.42 -19.68 7.52
C THR A 94 2.91 -18.37 8.14
N HIS A 95 3.45 -17.24 7.70
CA HIS A 95 3.02 -15.93 8.17
C HIS A 95 2.06 -15.28 7.17
N LEU A 96 0.82 -15.09 7.60
CA LEU A 96 -0.19 -14.32 6.89
C LEU A 96 -0.24 -12.90 7.47
N LEU A 97 -0.19 -11.88 6.61
CA LEU A 97 -0.35 -10.49 6.99
C LEU A 97 -1.61 -9.91 6.35
N MET A 98 -2.53 -9.40 7.15
CA MET A 98 -3.69 -8.68 6.66
C MET A 98 -3.58 -7.18 6.96
N MET A 99 -3.58 -6.35 5.90
CA MET A 99 -3.55 -4.89 5.97
C MET A 99 -4.47 -4.29 4.91
N CYS A 100 -5.48 -3.53 5.31
CA CYS A 100 -6.44 -2.91 4.39
C CYS A 100 -6.34 -1.38 4.39
N GLY A 101 -5.14 -0.87 4.10
CA GLY A 101 -4.82 0.56 4.05
C GLY A 101 -4.69 1.20 5.43
N SER A 102 -4.40 2.51 5.43
CA SER A 102 -4.10 3.28 6.65
C SER A 102 -5.26 3.43 7.63
N MET A 103 -6.49 3.20 7.17
CA MET A 103 -7.72 3.31 7.97
C MET A 103 -8.27 1.96 8.44
N GLY A 104 -7.64 0.82 8.05
CA GLY A 104 -8.17 -0.51 8.36
C GLY A 104 -9.59 -0.69 7.82
N CYS A 105 -9.79 -0.44 6.52
CA CYS A 105 -11.09 -0.50 5.87
C CYS A 105 -11.34 -1.86 5.22
N GLY A 106 -12.60 -2.28 5.13
CA GLY A 106 -13.02 -3.55 4.52
C GLY A 106 -13.48 -4.57 5.54
N PRO A 107 -13.83 -5.78 5.11
CA PRO A 107 -14.43 -6.82 5.94
C PRO A 107 -13.36 -7.59 6.76
N MET A 108 -12.47 -6.85 7.46
CA MET A 108 -11.34 -7.45 8.18
C MET A 108 -11.81 -8.34 9.34
N GLU A 109 -12.95 -8.01 9.95
CA GLU A 109 -13.53 -8.78 11.05
C GLU A 109 -14.02 -10.14 10.54
N GLU A 110 -14.82 -10.15 9.46
CA GLU A 110 -15.33 -11.39 8.84
C GLU A 110 -14.21 -12.27 8.29
N ILE A 111 -13.21 -11.67 7.66
CA ILE A 111 -12.05 -12.42 7.14
C ILE A 111 -11.26 -13.04 8.29
N THR A 112 -11.05 -12.30 9.39
CA THR A 112 -10.36 -12.82 10.58
C THR A 112 -11.11 -14.00 11.18
N GLU A 113 -12.43 -13.92 11.28
CA GLU A 113 -13.27 -14.99 11.81
C GLU A 113 -13.20 -16.26 10.94
N VAL A 114 -13.28 -16.10 9.62
CA VAL A 114 -13.14 -17.22 8.67
C VAL A 114 -11.76 -17.87 8.78
N LEU A 115 -10.68 -17.07 8.83
CA LEU A 115 -9.32 -17.56 8.94
C LEU A 115 -9.09 -18.27 10.27
N ARG A 116 -9.60 -17.72 11.38
CA ARG A 116 -9.54 -18.33 12.72
C ARG A 116 -10.03 -19.78 12.71
N GLY A 117 -11.11 -20.08 11.98
CA GLY A 117 -11.66 -21.42 11.86
C GLY A 117 -10.91 -22.36 10.89
N LYS A 118 -9.97 -21.84 10.09
CA LYS A 118 -9.27 -22.59 9.03
C LYS A 118 -7.76 -22.71 9.22
N MET A 119 -7.16 -21.85 10.04
CA MET A 119 -5.71 -21.84 10.28
C MET A 119 -5.26 -23.09 11.02
N GLY A 120 -4.14 -23.65 10.58
CA GLY A 120 -3.44 -24.72 11.27
C GLY A 120 -2.54 -24.20 12.40
N ALA A 121 -2.03 -25.13 13.19
CA ALA A 121 -1.12 -24.82 14.31
C ALA A 121 0.20 -24.16 13.85
N ASN A 122 0.57 -24.33 12.58
CA ASN A 122 1.80 -23.77 12.00
C ASN A 122 1.58 -22.41 11.31
N ASP A 123 0.36 -21.90 11.31
CA ASP A 123 0.03 -20.62 10.69
C ASP A 123 0.02 -19.50 11.74
N VAL A 124 0.52 -18.34 11.37
CA VAL A 124 0.47 -17.11 12.18
C VAL A 124 -0.18 -16.02 11.36
N LEU A 125 -1.25 -15.42 11.87
CA LEU A 125 -1.93 -14.28 11.25
C LEU A 125 -1.61 -13.00 12.00
N SER A 126 -1.06 -12.03 11.31
CA SER A 126 -0.94 -10.65 11.81
C SER A 126 -1.99 -9.76 11.14
N VAL A 127 -2.83 -9.09 11.91
CA VAL A 127 -3.87 -8.19 11.43
C VAL A 127 -3.52 -6.76 11.82
N ALA A 128 -3.22 -5.92 10.84
CA ALA A 128 -2.84 -4.52 11.05
C ALA A 128 -4.08 -3.61 11.01
N CYS A 129 -4.53 -3.15 12.16
CA CYS A 129 -5.66 -2.24 12.32
C CYS A 129 -5.30 -0.77 12.09
N SER A 130 -3.99 -0.44 12.04
CA SER A 130 -3.49 0.92 11.89
C SER A 130 -4.05 1.87 12.96
N LYS A 131 -4.70 2.97 12.56
CA LYS A 131 -5.32 3.96 13.47
C LYS A 131 -6.76 3.61 13.86
N ASN A 132 -7.30 2.48 13.42
CA ASN A 132 -8.68 2.08 13.72
C ASN A 132 -8.76 1.39 15.09
N GLU A 133 -8.85 2.18 16.14
CA GLU A 133 -8.95 1.66 17.52
C GLU A 133 -10.21 0.81 17.78
N THR A 134 -11.31 1.11 17.10
CA THR A 134 -12.54 0.34 17.22
C THR A 134 -12.36 -1.07 16.69
N LEU A 135 -11.75 -1.19 15.50
CA LEU A 135 -11.41 -2.48 14.90
C LEU A 135 -10.38 -3.23 15.76
N LEU A 136 -9.37 -2.54 16.26
CA LEU A 136 -8.35 -3.11 17.15
C LEU A 136 -9.00 -3.79 18.37
N LYS A 137 -9.89 -3.08 19.09
CA LYS A 137 -10.59 -3.61 20.26
C LYS A 137 -11.48 -4.81 19.93
N LYS A 138 -12.22 -4.74 18.82
CA LYS A 138 -13.10 -5.84 18.36
C LYS A 138 -12.29 -7.09 18.03
N LEU A 139 -11.24 -6.96 17.22
CA LEU A 139 -10.42 -8.08 16.79
C LEU A 139 -9.62 -8.68 17.95
N THR A 140 -9.12 -7.87 18.87
CA THR A 140 -8.45 -8.36 20.08
C THR A 140 -9.39 -9.24 20.91
N LYS A 141 -10.66 -8.83 21.06
CA LYS A 141 -11.67 -9.64 21.76
C LYS A 141 -12.00 -10.93 21.00
N LEU A 142 -12.16 -10.84 19.68
CA LEU A 142 -12.47 -11.97 18.81
C LEU A 142 -11.37 -13.05 18.83
N SER A 143 -10.11 -12.64 18.96
CA SER A 143 -8.94 -13.52 18.86
C SER A 143 -8.29 -13.86 20.22
N ALA A 144 -8.97 -13.55 21.33
CA ALA A 144 -8.40 -13.69 22.68
C ALA A 144 -7.97 -15.12 23.03
N ASP A 145 -8.60 -16.13 22.47
CA ASP A 145 -8.33 -17.56 22.63
C ASP A 145 -7.43 -18.16 21.52
N CYS A 146 -6.93 -17.33 20.60
CA CYS A 146 -6.14 -17.76 19.44
C CYS A 146 -4.72 -17.16 19.49
N PRO A 147 -3.74 -17.85 20.10
CA PRO A 147 -2.38 -17.32 20.32
C PRO A 147 -1.60 -17.11 19.02
N ASN A 148 -2.02 -17.73 17.92
CA ASN A 148 -1.44 -17.58 16.59
C ASN A 148 -2.06 -16.43 15.76
N ILE A 149 -3.03 -15.69 16.32
CA ILE A 149 -3.56 -14.47 15.73
C ILE A 149 -3.07 -13.25 16.51
N ARG A 150 -2.36 -12.36 15.83
CA ARG A 150 -1.76 -11.15 16.40
C ARG A 150 -2.47 -9.92 15.88
N ILE A 151 -3.12 -9.18 16.75
CA ILE A 151 -3.80 -7.94 16.38
C ILE A 151 -2.87 -6.78 16.65
N LEU A 152 -2.53 -6.03 15.60
CA LEU A 152 -1.56 -4.96 15.61
C LEU A 152 -2.26 -3.62 15.42
N GLY A 153 -1.93 -2.65 16.25
CA GLY A 153 -2.34 -1.26 16.09
C GLY A 153 -1.49 -0.53 15.04
N GLN A 154 -1.00 0.65 15.40
CA GLN A 154 -0.07 1.38 14.55
C GLN A 154 1.29 0.68 14.52
N ILE A 155 1.86 0.51 13.33
CA ILE A 155 3.09 -0.22 13.07
C ILE A 155 4.15 0.75 12.57
N ASP A 156 5.29 0.84 13.25
CA ASP A 156 6.39 1.72 12.87
C ASP A 156 7.27 1.13 11.77
N ASN A 157 7.40 -0.20 11.72
CA ASN A 157 8.26 -0.91 10.78
C ASN A 157 7.47 -1.87 9.88
N VAL A 158 6.62 -1.31 9.01
CA VAL A 158 5.86 -2.05 8.00
C VAL A 158 6.77 -2.82 7.03
N PRO A 159 7.92 -2.28 6.55
CA PRO A 159 8.84 -3.03 5.69
C PRO A 159 9.26 -4.37 6.28
N LYS A 160 9.67 -4.40 7.55
CA LYS A 160 10.10 -5.64 8.21
C LYS A 160 8.96 -6.64 8.36
N LEU A 161 7.76 -6.14 8.64
CA LEU A 161 6.57 -6.98 8.73
C LEU A 161 6.26 -7.65 7.39
N MET A 162 6.30 -6.89 6.29
CA MET A 162 6.08 -7.39 4.93
C MET A 162 7.19 -8.37 4.50
N GLN A 163 8.45 -8.09 4.80
CA GLN A 163 9.58 -8.99 4.50
C GLN A 163 9.47 -10.37 5.16
N GLY A 164 8.85 -10.44 6.35
CA GLY A 164 8.59 -11.71 7.04
C GLY A 164 7.27 -12.38 6.64
N THR A 165 6.55 -11.86 5.64
CA THR A 165 5.24 -12.35 5.24
C THR A 165 5.34 -13.38 4.11
N ASP A 166 4.55 -14.45 4.19
CA ASP A 166 4.40 -15.43 3.12
C ASP A 166 3.15 -15.16 2.28
N VAL A 167 2.06 -14.72 2.94
CA VAL A 167 0.78 -14.40 2.27
C VAL A 167 0.31 -13.03 2.72
N PHE A 168 0.10 -12.13 1.77
CA PHE A 168 -0.37 -10.79 2.03
C PHE A 168 -1.83 -10.62 1.60
N LEU A 169 -2.69 -10.34 2.56
CA LEU A 169 -4.12 -10.06 2.36
C LEU A 169 -4.34 -8.55 2.44
N THR A 170 -4.74 -7.95 1.33
CA THR A 170 -4.91 -6.50 1.24
C THR A 170 -6.02 -6.11 0.29
N LYS A 171 -6.50 -4.87 0.39
CA LYS A 171 -7.25 -4.27 -0.71
C LYS A 171 -6.31 -3.93 -1.87
N PRO A 172 -6.77 -3.90 -3.12
CA PRO A 172 -5.93 -3.59 -4.29
C PRO A 172 -5.57 -2.10 -4.37
N GLY A 173 -4.67 -1.66 -3.47
CA GLY A 173 -4.15 -0.29 -3.47
C GLY A 173 -2.74 -0.24 -4.07
N GLY A 174 -2.47 0.69 -4.97
CA GLY A 174 -1.21 0.76 -5.73
C GLY A 174 0.04 0.73 -4.85
N LEU A 175 0.11 1.55 -3.81
CA LEU A 175 1.29 1.60 -2.92
C LEU A 175 1.48 0.31 -2.12
N SER A 176 0.45 -0.17 -1.41
CA SER A 176 0.60 -1.34 -0.53
C SER A 176 0.96 -2.62 -1.29
N THR A 177 0.37 -2.82 -2.48
CA THR A 177 0.71 -3.98 -3.33
C THR A 177 2.13 -3.88 -3.87
N SER A 178 2.57 -2.70 -4.31
CA SER A 178 3.93 -2.48 -4.79
C SER A 178 4.97 -2.60 -3.68
N GLU A 179 4.67 -2.12 -2.48
CA GLU A 179 5.51 -2.29 -1.29
C GLU A 179 5.66 -3.77 -0.94
N ALA A 180 4.58 -4.55 -0.98
CA ALA A 180 4.62 -5.99 -0.70
C ALA A 180 5.44 -6.75 -1.75
N VAL A 181 5.28 -6.46 -3.04
CA VAL A 181 6.08 -7.05 -4.12
C VAL A 181 7.55 -6.68 -3.99
N ALA A 182 7.86 -5.45 -3.59
CA ALA A 182 9.24 -5.01 -3.42
C ALA A 182 9.93 -5.61 -2.17
N ALA A 183 9.13 -6.06 -1.19
CA ALA A 183 9.64 -6.62 0.06
C ALA A 183 9.96 -8.13 0.00
N ASN A 184 9.54 -8.84 -1.08
CA ASN A 184 9.67 -10.31 -1.18
C ASN A 184 10.30 -10.77 -2.51
#